data_ee1fd4c6aa03ab8d1300fe4dcfa4314b
#
_entry.id   ee1fd4c6aa03ab8d1300fe4dcfa4314b
#
_cell.length_a   1.000
_cell.length_b   1.000
_cell.length_c   1.000
_cell.angle_alpha   90.00
_cell.angle_beta   90.00
_cell.angle_gamma   90.00
#
_symmetry.space_group_name_H-M   'P 1'
#
loop_
_entity.id
_entity.type
_entity.pdbx_description
1 polymer ?
#
loop_
_entity_poly.entity_id
_entity_poly.type
_entity_poly.pdbx_seq_one_letter_code
_entity_poly.pdbx_strand_id
1 'polypeptide(L)'
;MAETMHEMVMLLDDDRRLVYFNRRFKIFADQHNLSADYGSRPGNAFKCVNLSLGKEICGETSFCRYCGATKAIEKALCGESGMEDCSLVSENGNAYDLRISTSSIRLFDKRFTLYCVMDISSENRKNALEKIFFHDINNLSSGLGLITDVISTYAEENDIDSLKETLPLLTSAVTNMNNEIKSNYMLSLAEKDELDISLKEMDAGDIIRNVASFFKETTIDKNIIFKTVIPESDTLCVTDENIIKRIIINMTKNAVEASEDGETVTIGFKRDNGADIFYVKNPKVISDEVRMSIFKRSFSTKGIGRGLGTYSMRLLTERYLKGKVYFTSGEGKGTVFYAEIPANL
;
A
#
# COMPACT_ATOMS: atom_id res chain seq x y z
N MET A 1 -29.46 -1.36 -24.37
CA MET A 1 -29.29 -0.51 -23.17
C MET A 1 -28.21 -1.07 -22.20
N ALA A 2 -28.25 -2.33 -21.77
CA ALA A 2 -27.21 -2.89 -20.88
C ALA A 2 -25.80 -2.89 -21.49
N GLU A 3 -25.67 -3.04 -22.81
CA GLU A 3 -24.38 -3.05 -23.53
C GLU A 3 -23.68 -1.68 -23.56
N THR A 4 -24.42 -0.59 -23.35
CA THR A 4 -23.87 0.78 -23.36
C THR A 4 -23.56 1.30 -21.96
N MET A 5 -23.85 0.53 -20.92
CA MET A 5 -23.52 0.90 -19.55
C MET A 5 -22.04 0.76 -19.24
N HIS A 6 -21.48 1.67 -18.47
CA HIS A 6 -20.10 1.62 -18.00
C HIS A 6 -19.88 0.59 -16.88
N GLU A 7 -20.97 0.15 -16.23
CA GLU A 7 -20.95 -0.86 -15.18
C GLU A 7 -20.99 -2.26 -15.78
N MET A 8 -20.49 -3.23 -15.02
CA MET A 8 -20.68 -4.64 -15.32
C MET A 8 -22.11 -5.04 -14.96
N VAL A 9 -22.91 -5.43 -15.95
CA VAL A 9 -24.32 -5.78 -15.77
C VAL A 9 -24.51 -7.25 -16.04
N MET A 10 -25.17 -7.94 -15.13
CA MET A 10 -25.52 -9.35 -15.20
C MET A 10 -26.99 -9.55 -14.87
N LEU A 11 -27.59 -10.59 -15.39
CA LEU A 11 -28.91 -11.11 -14.99
C LEU A 11 -28.72 -12.46 -14.33
N LEU A 12 -29.33 -12.63 -13.17
CA LEU A 12 -29.33 -13.89 -12.43
C LEU A 12 -30.75 -14.46 -12.41
N ASP A 13 -30.88 -15.77 -12.56
CA ASP A 13 -32.12 -16.50 -12.32
C ASP A 13 -32.41 -16.63 -10.80
N ASP A 14 -33.52 -17.32 -10.48
CA ASP A 14 -33.95 -17.58 -9.09
C ASP A 14 -32.92 -18.46 -8.32
N ASP A 15 -32.10 -19.27 -9.03
CA ASP A 15 -30.98 -20.04 -8.46
C ASP A 15 -29.67 -19.25 -8.34
N ARG A 16 -29.72 -17.95 -8.60
CA ARG A 16 -28.57 -17.02 -8.59
C ARG A 16 -27.54 -17.31 -9.68
N ARG A 17 -27.94 -17.94 -10.80
CA ARG A 17 -27.06 -18.29 -11.91
C ARG A 17 -27.08 -17.20 -12.98
N LEU A 18 -25.93 -16.94 -13.59
CA LEU A 18 -25.80 -16.01 -14.69
C LEU A 18 -26.51 -16.49 -15.93
N VAL A 19 -27.53 -15.77 -16.37
CA VAL A 19 -28.27 -16.02 -17.61
C VAL A 19 -27.92 -14.99 -18.70
N TYR A 20 -27.35 -13.84 -18.29
CA TYR A 20 -26.88 -12.82 -19.20
C TYR A 20 -25.78 -12.01 -18.51
N PHE A 21 -24.84 -11.50 -19.29
CA PHE A 21 -23.89 -10.47 -18.89
C PHE A 21 -23.54 -9.58 -20.09
N ASN A 22 -23.24 -8.29 -19.82
CA ASN A 22 -22.87 -7.33 -20.85
C ASN A 22 -21.39 -7.46 -21.25
N ARG A 23 -21.05 -6.79 -22.36
CA ARG A 23 -19.68 -6.74 -22.90
C ARG A 23 -18.67 -6.23 -21.86
N ARG A 24 -19.08 -5.31 -20.99
CA ARG A 24 -18.19 -4.74 -19.96
C ARG A 24 -17.70 -5.81 -18.98
N PHE A 25 -18.59 -6.68 -18.50
CA PHE A 25 -18.18 -7.81 -17.66
C PHE A 25 -17.26 -8.76 -18.38
N LYS A 26 -17.53 -9.07 -19.65
CA LYS A 26 -16.68 -9.96 -20.42
C LYS A 26 -15.25 -9.42 -20.57
N ILE A 27 -15.10 -8.14 -20.93
CA ILE A 27 -13.79 -7.49 -21.01
C ILE A 27 -13.07 -7.55 -19.66
N PHE A 28 -13.75 -7.22 -18.57
CA PHE A 28 -13.18 -7.29 -17.23
C PHE A 28 -12.73 -8.72 -16.88
N ALA A 29 -13.55 -9.70 -17.16
CA ALA A 29 -13.23 -11.11 -16.90
C ALA A 29 -11.99 -11.57 -17.69
N ASP A 30 -11.90 -11.21 -18.97
CA ASP A 30 -10.76 -11.55 -19.84
C ASP A 30 -9.47 -10.88 -19.34
N GLN A 31 -9.51 -9.59 -18.96
CA GLN A 31 -8.37 -8.85 -18.41
C GLN A 31 -7.84 -9.40 -17.08
N HIS A 32 -8.73 -9.96 -16.27
CA HIS A 32 -8.40 -10.44 -14.92
C HIS A 32 -8.32 -11.96 -14.82
N ASN A 33 -8.39 -12.68 -15.94
CA ASN A 33 -8.40 -14.15 -16.00
C ASN A 33 -9.50 -14.77 -15.10
N LEU A 34 -10.69 -14.17 -15.15
CA LEU A 34 -11.91 -14.61 -14.49
C LEU A 34 -12.77 -15.47 -15.44
N SER A 35 -13.88 -16.00 -14.94
CA SER A 35 -14.76 -16.89 -15.71
C SER A 35 -16.07 -16.16 -16.09
N ALA A 36 -16.31 -15.96 -17.37
CA ALA A 36 -17.56 -15.38 -17.88
C ALA A 36 -18.47 -16.48 -18.45
N ASP A 37 -18.84 -17.45 -17.60
CA ASP A 37 -19.62 -18.63 -18.01
C ASP A 37 -21.09 -18.51 -17.60
N TYR A 38 -21.98 -18.75 -18.55
CA TYR A 38 -23.41 -18.87 -18.28
C TYR A 38 -23.71 -20.04 -17.36
N GLY A 39 -24.68 -19.90 -16.47
CA GLY A 39 -25.03 -20.89 -15.46
C GLY A 39 -24.15 -20.91 -14.22
N SER A 40 -23.01 -20.18 -14.20
CA SER A 40 -22.20 -19.99 -13.00
C SER A 40 -22.84 -18.98 -12.05
N ARG A 41 -22.51 -19.02 -10.77
CA ARG A 41 -22.92 -17.98 -9.80
C ARG A 41 -21.87 -16.87 -9.75
N PRO A 42 -22.20 -15.64 -9.31
CA PRO A 42 -21.28 -14.49 -9.34
C PRO A 42 -19.93 -14.78 -8.68
N GLY A 43 -19.87 -15.37 -7.49
CA GLY A 43 -18.60 -15.69 -6.82
C GLY A 43 -17.77 -16.74 -7.57
N ASN A 44 -18.41 -17.67 -8.29
CA ASN A 44 -17.71 -18.61 -9.17
C ASN A 44 -17.12 -17.89 -10.37
N ALA A 45 -17.87 -16.95 -10.98
CA ALA A 45 -17.38 -16.11 -12.07
C ALA A 45 -16.16 -15.29 -11.67
N PHE A 46 -16.13 -14.74 -10.45
CA PHE A 46 -14.98 -14.00 -9.88
C PHE A 46 -13.90 -14.93 -9.29
N LYS A 47 -14.03 -16.25 -9.36
CA LYS A 47 -13.09 -17.24 -8.77
C LYS A 47 -12.76 -16.94 -7.31
N CYS A 48 -13.78 -16.70 -6.49
CA CYS A 48 -13.63 -16.31 -5.09
C CYS A 48 -12.92 -17.40 -4.27
N VAL A 49 -11.81 -17.07 -3.58
CA VAL A 49 -11.07 -18.05 -2.76
C VAL A 49 -11.89 -18.72 -1.67
N ASN A 50 -12.97 -18.07 -1.19
CA ASN A 50 -13.83 -18.64 -0.17
C ASN A 50 -14.68 -19.82 -0.67
N LEU A 51 -14.67 -20.11 -1.96
CA LEU A 51 -15.36 -21.29 -2.52
C LEU A 51 -14.67 -22.59 -2.11
N SER A 52 -13.33 -22.60 -2.04
CA SER A 52 -12.53 -23.77 -1.63
C SER A 52 -12.75 -24.18 -0.16
N LEU A 53 -13.37 -23.31 0.65
CA LEU A 53 -13.69 -23.58 2.06
C LEU A 53 -15.05 -24.25 2.27
N GLY A 54 -15.70 -24.75 1.21
CA GLY A 54 -17.02 -25.37 1.27
C GLY A 54 -17.33 -26.24 0.06
N LYS A 55 -18.60 -26.18 -0.40
CA LYS A 55 -19.09 -26.97 -1.55
C LYS A 55 -18.72 -26.42 -2.92
N GLU A 56 -17.78 -25.46 -2.99
CA GLU A 56 -17.37 -24.76 -4.22
C GLU A 56 -18.50 -23.99 -4.94
N ILE A 57 -19.58 -23.68 -4.21
CA ILE A 57 -20.75 -22.97 -4.73
C ILE A 57 -20.90 -21.63 -4.00
N CYS A 58 -20.94 -20.54 -4.76
CA CYS A 58 -21.16 -19.19 -4.21
C CYS A 58 -22.51 -19.09 -3.50
N GLY A 59 -22.50 -18.55 -2.28
CA GLY A 59 -23.69 -18.40 -1.43
C GLY A 59 -23.89 -19.54 -0.42
N GLU A 60 -23.07 -20.61 -0.47
CA GLU A 60 -23.23 -21.80 0.39
C GLU A 60 -22.10 -22.00 1.41
N THR A 61 -21.08 -21.16 1.43
CA THR A 61 -20.02 -21.22 2.43
C THR A 61 -20.36 -20.37 3.67
N SER A 62 -19.74 -20.67 4.81
CA SER A 62 -19.92 -19.90 6.05
C SER A 62 -19.56 -18.41 5.90
N PHE A 63 -18.64 -18.08 5.02
CA PHE A 63 -18.21 -16.71 4.71
C PHE A 63 -19.26 -15.91 3.92
N CYS A 64 -20.12 -16.60 3.15
CA CYS A 64 -21.14 -15.95 2.35
C CYS A 64 -22.19 -15.20 3.19
N ARG A 65 -22.35 -15.53 4.47
CA ARG A 65 -23.24 -14.78 5.40
C ARG A 65 -22.83 -13.33 5.59
N TYR A 66 -21.54 -13.04 5.45
CA TYR A 66 -20.97 -11.70 5.61
C TYR A 66 -20.70 -11.02 4.27
N CYS A 67 -20.88 -11.74 3.16
CA CYS A 67 -20.61 -11.23 1.81
C CYS A 67 -21.67 -10.22 1.37
N GLY A 68 -21.24 -8.99 1.00
CA GLY A 68 -22.16 -7.96 0.50
C GLY A 68 -22.91 -8.40 -0.76
N ALA A 69 -22.26 -9.11 -1.68
CA ALA A 69 -22.91 -9.63 -2.88
C ALA A 69 -24.09 -10.58 -2.55
N THR A 70 -23.90 -11.48 -1.58
CA THR A 70 -24.98 -12.38 -1.13
C THR A 70 -26.14 -11.61 -0.53
N LYS A 71 -25.87 -10.65 0.35
CA LYS A 71 -26.88 -9.79 0.98
C LYS A 71 -27.68 -8.98 -0.05
N ALA A 72 -27.00 -8.39 -1.03
CA ALA A 72 -27.67 -7.64 -2.09
C ALA A 72 -28.60 -8.54 -2.93
N ILE A 73 -28.13 -9.75 -3.31
CA ILE A 73 -28.95 -10.70 -4.07
C ILE A 73 -30.18 -11.15 -3.26
N GLU A 74 -30.02 -11.42 -1.97
CA GLU A 74 -31.13 -11.83 -1.09
C GLU A 74 -32.21 -10.75 -1.01
N LYS A 75 -31.85 -9.47 -0.91
CA LYS A 75 -32.79 -8.36 -0.97
C LYS A 75 -33.58 -8.37 -2.29
N ALA A 76 -32.91 -8.54 -3.43
CA ALA A 76 -33.57 -8.59 -4.74
C ALA A 76 -34.51 -9.78 -4.88
N LEU A 77 -34.18 -10.96 -4.34
CA LEU A 77 -35.04 -12.13 -4.32
C LEU A 77 -36.29 -11.89 -3.46
N CYS A 78 -36.22 -11.05 -2.42
CA CYS A 78 -37.38 -10.61 -1.63
C CYS A 78 -38.17 -9.49 -2.32
N GLY A 79 -37.77 -9.03 -3.51
CA GLY A 79 -38.44 -7.94 -4.25
C GLY A 79 -37.98 -6.55 -3.89
N GLU A 80 -36.93 -6.41 -3.06
CA GLU A 80 -36.32 -5.15 -2.66
C GLU A 80 -35.10 -4.83 -3.54
N SER A 81 -34.70 -3.53 -3.60
CA SER A 81 -33.42 -3.15 -4.19
C SER A 81 -32.32 -3.27 -3.14
N GLY A 82 -31.16 -3.81 -3.52
CA GLY A 82 -29.99 -3.94 -2.67
C GLY A 82 -28.83 -3.11 -3.20
N MET A 83 -28.06 -2.48 -2.30
CA MET A 83 -26.77 -1.90 -2.60
C MET A 83 -25.82 -2.25 -1.44
N GLU A 84 -24.73 -2.96 -1.74
CA GLU A 84 -23.77 -3.43 -0.75
C GLU A 84 -22.36 -3.41 -1.34
N ASP A 85 -21.38 -3.08 -0.52
CA ASP A 85 -19.98 -3.22 -0.88
C ASP A 85 -19.48 -4.64 -0.55
N CYS A 86 -18.68 -5.21 -1.44
CA CYS A 86 -18.17 -6.57 -1.35
C CYS A 86 -16.68 -6.60 -1.66
N SER A 87 -15.87 -6.95 -0.66
CA SER A 87 -14.43 -7.22 -0.86
C SER A 87 -14.23 -8.72 -1.04
N LEU A 88 -13.61 -9.13 -2.13
CA LEU A 88 -13.28 -10.52 -2.40
C LEU A 88 -11.84 -10.67 -2.90
N VAL A 89 -11.26 -11.81 -2.63
CA VAL A 89 -9.97 -12.23 -3.20
C VAL A 89 -10.22 -13.36 -4.16
N SER A 90 -9.66 -13.28 -5.36
CA SER A 90 -9.73 -14.32 -6.37
C SER A 90 -8.59 -15.34 -6.17
N GLU A 91 -8.77 -16.56 -6.65
CA GLU A 91 -7.76 -17.65 -6.61
C GLU A 91 -6.41 -17.26 -7.23
N ASN A 92 -6.40 -16.34 -8.19
CA ASN A 92 -5.18 -15.78 -8.78
C ASN A 92 -4.47 -14.74 -7.88
N GLY A 93 -4.98 -14.51 -6.64
CA GLY A 93 -4.41 -13.57 -5.66
C GLY A 93 -4.83 -12.12 -5.83
N ASN A 94 -5.65 -11.78 -6.84
CA ASN A 94 -6.16 -10.43 -7.01
C ASN A 94 -7.26 -10.13 -6.01
N ALA A 95 -7.19 -8.96 -5.37
CA ALA A 95 -8.22 -8.44 -4.47
C ALA A 95 -9.06 -7.40 -5.20
N TYR A 96 -10.38 -7.50 -5.05
CA TYR A 96 -11.36 -6.61 -5.64
C TYR A 96 -12.25 -6.01 -4.55
N ASP A 97 -12.48 -4.71 -4.62
CA ASP A 97 -13.54 -4.03 -3.88
C ASP A 97 -14.63 -3.67 -4.89
N LEU A 98 -15.78 -4.29 -4.73
CA LEU A 98 -16.90 -4.19 -5.66
C LEU A 98 -18.10 -3.57 -4.97
N ARG A 99 -18.73 -2.59 -5.60
CA ARG A 99 -20.06 -2.12 -5.21
C ARG A 99 -21.09 -2.88 -6.02
N ILE A 100 -21.98 -3.55 -5.32
CA ILE A 100 -23.01 -4.39 -5.89
C ILE A 100 -24.35 -3.69 -5.74
N SER A 101 -25.05 -3.47 -6.85
CA SER A 101 -26.43 -2.97 -6.88
C SER A 101 -27.33 -4.04 -7.48
N THR A 102 -28.43 -4.34 -6.81
CA THR A 102 -29.38 -5.37 -7.27
C THR A 102 -30.81 -4.86 -7.27
N SER A 103 -31.60 -5.34 -8.22
CA SER A 103 -33.06 -5.14 -8.24
C SER A 103 -33.75 -6.33 -8.88
N SER A 104 -35.01 -6.59 -8.46
CA SER A 104 -35.84 -7.61 -9.08
C SER A 104 -36.47 -7.06 -10.36
N ILE A 105 -36.36 -7.79 -11.46
CA ILE A 105 -37.02 -7.46 -12.73
C ILE A 105 -37.83 -8.64 -13.25
N ARG A 106 -38.87 -8.38 -14.02
CA ARG A 106 -39.67 -9.41 -14.71
C ARG A 106 -39.48 -9.29 -16.21
N LEU A 107 -39.10 -10.39 -16.84
CA LEU A 107 -38.99 -10.52 -18.29
C LEU A 107 -39.68 -11.82 -18.73
N PHE A 108 -40.58 -11.74 -19.69
CA PHE A 108 -41.31 -12.93 -20.22
C PHE A 108 -41.94 -13.79 -19.09
N ASP A 109 -42.62 -13.16 -18.14
CA ASP A 109 -43.27 -13.78 -16.97
C ASP A 109 -42.32 -14.50 -15.99
N LYS A 110 -41.03 -14.41 -16.19
CA LYS A 110 -40.03 -14.93 -15.27
C LYS A 110 -39.38 -13.79 -14.49
N ARG A 111 -39.05 -14.09 -13.24
CA ARG A 111 -38.33 -13.16 -12.38
C ARG A 111 -36.82 -13.35 -12.58
N PHE A 112 -36.09 -12.25 -12.57
CA PHE A 112 -34.62 -12.21 -12.61
C PHE A 112 -34.12 -11.18 -11.62
N THR A 113 -32.90 -11.36 -11.14
CA THR A 113 -32.17 -10.35 -10.42
C THR A 113 -31.25 -9.61 -11.41
N LEU A 114 -31.51 -8.31 -11.61
CA LEU A 114 -30.55 -7.41 -12.24
C LEU A 114 -29.41 -7.20 -11.22
N TYR A 115 -28.20 -7.55 -11.62
CA TYR A 115 -27.00 -7.51 -10.78
C TYR A 115 -25.95 -6.64 -11.45
N CYS A 116 -25.76 -5.43 -10.92
CA CYS A 116 -24.80 -4.46 -11.42
C CYS A 116 -23.59 -4.44 -10.52
N VAL A 117 -22.40 -4.42 -11.09
CA VAL A 117 -21.12 -4.44 -10.37
C VAL A 117 -20.26 -3.28 -10.84
N MET A 118 -19.80 -2.48 -9.89
CA MET A 118 -18.82 -1.42 -10.10
C MET A 118 -17.55 -1.78 -9.33
N ASP A 119 -16.40 -1.78 -10.01
CA ASP A 119 -15.11 -1.92 -9.35
C ASP A 119 -14.73 -0.58 -8.70
N ILE A 120 -14.79 -0.53 -7.38
CA ILE A 120 -14.45 0.62 -6.55
C ILE A 120 -13.05 0.48 -5.92
N SER A 121 -12.26 -0.50 -6.36
CA SER A 121 -10.94 -0.78 -5.78
C SER A 121 -10.00 0.44 -5.86
N SER A 122 -10.03 1.19 -6.96
CA SER A 122 -9.22 2.39 -7.12
C SER A 122 -9.70 3.53 -6.22
N GLU A 123 -11.03 3.72 -6.11
CA GLU A 123 -11.64 4.74 -5.25
C GLU A 123 -11.39 4.45 -3.77
N ASN A 124 -11.64 3.23 -3.33
CA ASN A 124 -11.36 2.81 -1.95
C ASN A 124 -9.88 2.93 -1.61
N ARG A 125 -9.01 2.61 -2.57
CA ARG A 125 -7.58 2.80 -2.41
C ARG A 125 -7.20 4.26 -2.21
N LYS A 126 -7.75 5.16 -3.02
CA LYS A 126 -7.53 6.61 -2.89
C LYS A 126 -8.04 7.12 -1.53
N ASN A 127 -9.28 6.79 -1.17
CA ASN A 127 -9.89 7.22 0.09
C ASN A 127 -9.12 6.72 1.32
N ALA A 128 -8.60 5.48 1.27
CA ALA A 128 -7.77 4.94 2.34
C ALA A 128 -6.45 5.72 2.48
N LEU A 129 -5.81 6.10 1.35
CA LEU A 129 -4.59 6.93 1.37
C LEU A 129 -4.86 8.31 1.96
N GLU A 130 -5.92 8.97 1.50
CA GLU A 130 -6.30 10.29 2.01
C GLU A 130 -6.56 10.22 3.52
N LYS A 131 -7.29 9.22 4.00
CA LYS A 131 -7.56 9.04 5.42
C LYS A 131 -6.29 8.84 6.25
N ILE A 132 -5.36 8.01 5.76
CA ILE A 132 -4.06 7.78 6.42
C ILE A 132 -3.24 9.07 6.44
N PHE A 133 -3.17 9.76 5.32
CA PHE A 133 -2.47 11.03 5.18
C PHE A 133 -2.99 12.08 6.16
N PHE A 134 -4.31 12.31 6.20
CA PHE A 134 -4.88 13.28 7.12
C PHE A 134 -4.69 12.90 8.59
N HIS A 135 -4.77 11.61 8.92
CA HIS A 135 -4.47 11.14 10.26
C HIS A 135 -3.02 11.47 10.68
N ASP A 136 -2.06 11.20 9.81
CA ASP A 136 -0.64 11.42 10.12
C ASP A 136 -0.30 12.91 10.18
N ILE A 137 -0.86 13.73 9.27
CA ILE A 137 -0.72 15.19 9.32
C ILE A 137 -1.34 15.78 10.59
N ASN A 138 -2.52 15.31 11.00
CA ASN A 138 -3.15 15.78 12.24
C ASN A 138 -2.31 15.44 13.48
N ASN A 139 -1.70 14.25 13.53
CA ASN A 139 -0.82 13.87 14.63
C ASN A 139 0.45 14.75 14.68
N LEU A 140 1.07 15.01 13.53
CA LEU A 140 2.24 15.91 13.44
C LEU A 140 1.85 17.35 13.79
N SER A 141 0.71 17.84 13.33
CA SER A 141 0.19 19.17 13.66
C SER A 141 -0.08 19.32 15.16
N SER A 142 -0.68 18.31 15.79
CA SER A 142 -0.91 18.31 17.23
C SER A 142 0.40 18.32 18.01
N GLY A 143 1.40 17.55 17.58
CA GLY A 143 2.74 17.58 18.16
C GLY A 143 3.42 18.95 18.05
N LEU A 144 3.28 19.61 16.89
CA LEU A 144 3.77 20.98 16.68
C LEU A 144 3.08 21.97 17.62
N GLY A 145 1.76 21.85 17.81
CA GLY A 145 1.01 22.67 18.77
C GLY A 145 1.57 22.56 20.18
N LEU A 146 1.78 21.33 20.67
CA LEU A 146 2.34 21.10 22.00
C LEU A 146 3.75 21.70 22.15
N ILE A 147 4.63 21.55 21.16
CA ILE A 147 5.97 22.15 21.18
C ILE A 147 5.87 23.68 21.22
N THR A 148 4.94 24.26 20.47
CA THR A 148 4.71 25.72 20.43
C THR A 148 4.20 26.23 21.78
N ASP A 149 3.29 25.50 22.44
CA ASP A 149 2.80 25.86 23.78
C ASP A 149 3.93 25.84 24.83
N VAL A 150 4.80 24.83 24.76
CA VAL A 150 5.99 24.73 25.63
C VAL A 150 6.94 25.89 25.40
N ILE A 151 7.23 26.23 24.13
CA ILE A 151 8.07 27.38 23.76
C ILE A 151 7.48 28.69 24.30
N SER A 152 6.15 28.86 24.19
CA SER A 152 5.45 30.05 24.70
C SER A 152 5.60 30.17 26.22
N THR A 153 5.45 29.07 26.94
CA THR A 153 5.65 29.03 28.41
C THR A 153 7.07 29.44 28.81
N TYR A 154 8.10 28.86 28.17
CA TYR A 154 9.48 29.22 28.46
C TYR A 154 9.81 30.68 28.10
N ALA A 155 9.18 31.21 27.05
CA ALA A 155 9.32 32.62 26.67
C ALA A 155 8.71 33.57 27.72
N GLU A 156 7.52 33.23 28.27
CA GLU A 156 6.86 33.98 29.35
C GLU A 156 7.68 33.96 30.66
N GLU A 157 8.31 32.82 30.94
CA GLU A 157 9.16 32.63 32.12
C GLU A 157 10.58 33.22 31.91
N ASN A 158 10.93 33.73 30.74
CA ASN A 158 12.28 34.16 30.34
C ASN A 158 13.36 33.06 30.53
N ASP A 159 12.98 31.80 30.39
CA ASP A 159 13.90 30.65 30.42
C ASP A 159 14.55 30.45 29.04
N ILE A 160 15.62 31.20 28.82
CA ILE A 160 16.35 31.22 27.55
C ILE A 160 17.05 29.88 27.26
N ASP A 161 17.47 29.16 28.29
CA ASP A 161 18.20 27.90 28.10
C ASP A 161 17.23 26.78 27.65
N SER A 162 16.08 26.62 28.30
CA SER A 162 15.04 25.68 27.86
C SER A 162 14.48 26.04 26.50
N LEU A 163 14.38 27.33 26.13
CA LEU A 163 14.02 27.75 24.78
C LEU A 163 15.03 27.28 23.73
N LYS A 164 16.35 27.43 23.99
CA LYS A 164 17.39 26.99 23.07
C LYS A 164 17.37 25.47 22.86
N GLU A 165 17.05 24.69 23.89
CA GLU A 165 16.93 23.25 23.81
C GLU A 165 15.67 22.79 23.05
N THR A 166 14.58 23.58 23.12
CA THR A 166 13.29 23.21 22.51
C THR A 166 13.19 23.64 21.04
N LEU A 167 13.82 24.74 20.62
CA LEU A 167 13.77 25.21 19.23
C LEU A 167 14.23 24.19 18.18
N PRO A 168 15.29 23.39 18.41
CA PRO A 168 15.68 22.31 17.48
C PRO A 168 14.58 21.25 17.31
N LEU A 169 13.80 20.96 18.37
CA LEU A 169 12.69 20.02 18.31
C LEU A 169 11.56 20.53 17.39
N LEU A 170 11.25 21.83 17.47
CA LEU A 170 10.30 22.46 16.55
C LEU A 170 10.77 22.37 15.10
N THR A 171 12.03 22.68 14.84
CA THR A 171 12.63 22.61 13.50
C THR A 171 12.58 21.19 12.95
N SER A 172 12.91 20.20 13.78
CA SER A 172 12.81 18.78 13.43
C SER A 172 11.37 18.36 13.11
N ALA A 173 10.40 18.76 13.94
CA ALA A 173 8.99 18.44 13.75
C ALA A 173 8.43 19.04 12.44
N VAL A 174 8.75 20.31 12.13
CA VAL A 174 8.38 20.95 10.86
C VAL A 174 9.02 20.25 9.67
N THR A 175 10.30 19.88 9.77
CA THR A 175 11.01 19.15 8.72
C THR A 175 10.36 17.78 8.47
N ASN A 176 10.03 17.07 9.53
CA ASN A 176 9.35 15.77 9.44
C ASN A 176 7.97 15.89 8.78
N MET A 177 7.18 16.91 9.16
CA MET A 177 5.87 17.19 8.55
C MET A 177 6.01 17.48 7.04
N ASN A 178 6.95 18.34 6.64
CA ASN A 178 7.20 18.63 5.24
C ASN A 178 7.63 17.39 4.44
N ASN A 179 8.47 16.54 5.02
CA ASN A 179 8.90 15.30 4.40
C ASN A 179 7.73 14.32 4.23
N GLU A 180 6.82 14.23 5.20
CA GLU A 180 5.64 13.38 5.11
C GLU A 180 4.66 13.86 4.04
N ILE A 181 4.42 15.19 3.95
CA ILE A 181 3.59 15.81 2.90
C ILE A 181 4.17 15.51 1.51
N LYS A 182 5.46 15.78 1.29
CA LYS A 182 6.14 15.52 0.01
C LYS A 182 6.07 14.04 -0.36
N SER A 183 6.22 13.18 0.61
CA SER A 183 6.16 11.73 0.47
C SER A 183 4.81 11.22 -0.02
N ASN A 184 3.74 11.71 0.60
CA ASN A 184 2.38 11.33 0.23
C ASN A 184 1.98 11.93 -1.11
N TYR A 185 2.42 13.15 -1.41
CA TYR A 185 2.22 13.77 -2.72
C TYR A 185 2.88 12.96 -3.84
N MET A 186 4.16 12.59 -3.67
CA MET A 186 4.88 11.72 -4.62
C MET A 186 4.15 10.39 -4.83
N LEU A 187 3.67 9.75 -3.75
CA LEU A 187 2.92 8.50 -3.84
C LEU A 187 1.61 8.68 -4.61
N SER A 188 0.89 9.79 -4.38
CA SER A 188 -0.34 10.12 -5.11
C SER A 188 -0.10 10.29 -6.61
N LEU A 189 0.96 10.99 -7.01
CA LEU A 189 1.35 11.13 -8.42
C LEU A 189 1.76 9.78 -9.02
N ALA A 190 2.52 8.98 -8.27
CA ALA A 190 2.95 7.66 -8.73
C ALA A 190 1.78 6.71 -8.97
N GLU A 191 0.73 6.77 -8.16
CA GLU A 191 -0.46 5.95 -8.38
C GLU A 191 -1.29 6.34 -9.59
N LYS A 192 -1.25 7.62 -9.96
CA LYS A 192 -1.98 8.17 -11.12
C LYS A 192 -1.20 8.09 -12.43
N ASP A 193 0.04 7.58 -12.42
CA ASP A 193 0.98 7.67 -13.54
C ASP A 193 1.38 9.10 -13.95
N GLU A 194 1.28 10.03 -13.01
CA GLU A 194 1.59 11.43 -13.21
C GLU A 194 2.97 11.82 -12.64
N LEU A 195 3.74 10.87 -12.09
CA LEU A 195 5.07 11.14 -11.52
C LEU A 195 6.10 11.23 -12.64
N ASP A 196 6.66 12.41 -12.83
CA ASP A 196 7.77 12.63 -13.75
C ASP A 196 9.08 12.10 -13.13
N ILE A 197 9.89 11.43 -13.96
CA ILE A 197 11.20 10.88 -13.58
C ILE A 197 12.30 11.77 -14.13
N SER A 198 13.24 12.17 -13.28
CA SER A 198 14.45 12.90 -13.66
C SER A 198 15.70 12.08 -13.41
N LEU A 199 16.07 11.23 -14.38
CA LEU A 199 17.27 10.40 -14.27
C LEU A 199 18.53 11.27 -14.40
N LYS A 200 19.48 11.09 -13.44
CA LYS A 200 20.76 11.77 -13.39
C LYS A 200 21.84 10.82 -12.89
N GLU A 201 23.06 11.03 -13.35
CA GLU A 201 24.22 10.38 -12.77
C GLU A 201 24.49 10.98 -11.39
N MET A 202 24.70 10.14 -10.39
CA MET A 202 24.97 10.55 -9.02
C MET A 202 25.77 9.49 -8.26
N ASP A 203 26.42 9.91 -7.19
CA ASP A 203 27.16 9.02 -6.29
C ASP A 203 26.21 8.36 -5.28
N ALA A 204 26.08 7.05 -5.33
CA ALA A 204 25.28 6.25 -4.39
C ALA A 204 25.79 6.40 -2.94
N GLY A 205 27.10 6.62 -2.76
CA GLY A 205 27.70 6.85 -1.46
C GLY A 205 27.23 8.15 -0.83
N ASP A 206 27.07 9.24 -1.61
CA ASP A 206 26.54 10.51 -1.12
C ASP A 206 25.09 10.37 -0.67
N ILE A 207 24.28 9.65 -1.45
CA ILE A 207 22.89 9.38 -1.08
C ILE A 207 22.82 8.65 0.27
N ILE A 208 23.63 7.60 0.44
CA ILE A 208 23.66 6.79 1.66
C ILE A 208 24.15 7.62 2.85
N ARG A 209 25.22 8.42 2.69
CA ARG A 209 25.75 9.29 3.75
C ARG A 209 24.70 10.29 4.20
N ASN A 210 24.00 10.92 3.26
CA ASN A 210 22.95 11.89 3.55
C ASN A 210 21.78 11.26 4.34
N VAL A 211 21.32 10.08 3.93
CA VAL A 211 20.25 9.37 4.65
C VAL A 211 20.72 8.94 6.05
N ALA A 212 21.93 8.41 6.18
CA ALA A 212 22.47 8.00 7.48
C ALA A 212 22.62 9.19 8.44
N SER A 213 23.09 10.35 7.98
CA SER A 213 23.17 11.57 8.78
C SER A 213 21.80 12.04 9.24
N PHE A 214 20.82 12.07 8.34
CA PHE A 214 19.45 12.44 8.68
C PHE A 214 18.89 11.59 9.83
N PHE A 215 19.06 10.26 9.78
CA PHE A 215 18.55 9.38 10.84
C PHE A 215 19.36 9.49 12.13
N LYS A 216 20.66 9.74 12.08
CA LYS A 216 21.46 10.02 13.30
C LYS A 216 20.97 11.24 14.06
N GLU A 217 20.55 12.29 13.35
CA GLU A 217 20.06 13.53 13.94
C GLU A 217 18.63 13.43 14.44
N THR A 218 17.78 12.60 13.80
CA THR A 218 16.35 12.52 14.10
C THR A 218 15.97 11.39 15.05
N THR A 219 16.86 10.40 15.29
CA THR A 219 16.60 9.24 16.16
C THR A 219 17.26 9.42 17.53
N ILE A 220 16.93 10.52 18.23
CA ILE A 220 17.53 10.86 19.53
C ILE A 220 17.01 9.93 20.65
N ASP A 221 15.76 9.46 20.55
CA ASP A 221 15.10 8.64 21.58
C ASP A 221 15.59 7.18 21.64
N LYS A 222 16.33 6.74 20.61
CA LYS A 222 16.89 5.39 20.54
C LYS A 222 18.38 5.48 20.19
N ASN A 223 19.20 4.78 20.94
CA ASN A 223 20.66 4.72 20.75
C ASN A 223 21.04 3.80 19.57
N ILE A 224 20.47 4.03 18.37
CA ILE A 224 20.71 3.20 17.19
C ILE A 224 22.11 3.51 16.61
N ILE A 225 22.88 2.45 16.37
CA ILE A 225 24.20 2.55 15.72
C ILE A 225 24.00 2.47 14.20
N PHE A 226 24.27 3.55 13.49
CA PHE A 226 24.21 3.57 12.02
C PHE A 226 25.56 3.22 11.41
N LYS A 227 25.60 2.16 10.60
CA LYS A 227 26.77 1.74 9.81
C LYS A 227 26.48 1.95 8.33
N THR A 228 27.42 2.59 7.62
CA THR A 228 27.37 2.70 6.14
C THR A 228 28.33 1.69 5.51
N VAL A 229 27.92 1.05 4.43
CA VAL A 229 28.75 0.11 3.65
C VAL A 229 28.68 0.55 2.20
N ILE A 230 29.75 1.17 1.74
CA ILE A 230 29.88 1.77 0.41
C ILE A 230 31.18 1.22 -0.20
N PRO A 231 31.17 0.69 -1.46
CA PRO A 231 32.38 0.30 -2.16
C PRO A 231 33.35 1.49 -2.29
N GLU A 232 34.66 1.19 -2.36
CA GLU A 232 35.71 2.21 -2.57
C GLU A 232 35.68 2.80 -3.98
N SER A 233 35.13 2.07 -4.96
CA SER A 233 35.02 2.46 -6.35
C SER A 233 33.67 2.00 -6.93
N ASP A 234 33.31 2.56 -8.11
CA ASP A 234 32.11 2.16 -8.86
C ASP A 234 30.81 2.48 -8.11
N THR A 235 30.72 3.69 -7.57
CA THR A 235 29.55 4.20 -6.84
C THR A 235 28.62 5.08 -7.69
N LEU A 236 29.02 5.44 -8.92
CA LEU A 236 28.19 6.24 -9.81
C LEU A 236 27.01 5.39 -10.33
N CYS A 237 25.80 5.89 -10.17
CA CYS A 237 24.57 5.25 -10.64
C CYS A 237 23.67 6.26 -11.36
N VAL A 238 22.89 5.80 -12.34
CA VAL A 238 21.88 6.61 -13.02
C VAL A 238 20.52 6.32 -12.42
N THR A 239 19.93 7.32 -11.76
CA THR A 239 18.63 7.15 -11.08
C THR A 239 17.96 8.52 -10.84
N ASP A 240 16.73 8.50 -10.33
CA ASP A 240 16.07 9.69 -9.81
C ASP A 240 16.37 9.82 -8.30
N GLU A 241 17.02 10.93 -7.93
CA GLU A 241 17.47 11.18 -6.56
C GLU A 241 16.31 11.18 -5.55
N ASN A 242 15.17 11.78 -5.89
CA ASN A 242 14.03 11.89 -5.00
C ASN A 242 13.40 10.52 -4.76
N ILE A 243 13.29 9.73 -5.83
CA ILE A 243 12.71 8.39 -5.77
C ILE A 243 13.61 7.46 -4.96
N ILE A 244 14.91 7.40 -5.28
CA ILE A 244 15.82 6.47 -4.58
C ILE A 244 16.03 6.87 -3.11
N LYS A 245 16.17 8.16 -2.80
CA LYS A 245 16.19 8.65 -1.42
C LYS A 245 14.95 8.23 -0.65
N ARG A 246 13.78 8.37 -1.25
CA ARG A 246 12.52 7.96 -0.63
C ARG A 246 12.49 6.46 -0.31
N ILE A 247 12.95 5.63 -1.23
CA ILE A 247 13.03 4.18 -1.04
C ILE A 247 13.94 3.85 0.14
N ILE A 248 15.16 4.42 0.18
CA ILE A 248 16.14 4.18 1.25
C ILE A 248 15.62 4.70 2.60
N ILE A 249 14.99 5.87 2.64
CA ILE A 249 14.38 6.43 3.87
C ILE A 249 13.31 5.47 4.40
N ASN A 250 12.43 4.94 3.55
CA ASN A 250 11.40 3.99 3.97
C ASN A 250 12.01 2.68 4.50
N MET A 251 13.05 2.15 3.83
CA MET A 251 13.77 0.97 4.32
C MET A 251 14.41 1.24 5.69
N THR A 252 15.07 2.40 5.83
CA THR A 252 15.77 2.78 7.07
C THR A 252 14.79 3.04 8.20
N LYS A 253 13.67 3.73 7.95
CA LYS A 253 12.60 3.94 8.93
C LYS A 253 12.06 2.61 9.47
N ASN A 254 11.78 1.65 8.58
CA ASN A 254 11.34 0.33 8.98
C ASN A 254 12.38 -0.43 9.82
N ALA A 255 13.66 -0.32 9.46
CA ALA A 255 14.76 -0.93 10.20
C ALA A 255 14.92 -0.35 11.60
N VAL A 256 14.92 0.99 11.74
CA VAL A 256 15.00 1.72 13.01
C VAL A 256 13.81 1.40 13.92
N GLU A 257 12.60 1.41 13.36
CA GLU A 257 11.38 1.09 14.12
C GLU A 257 11.37 -0.35 14.64
N ALA A 258 11.96 -1.28 13.90
CA ALA A 258 12.09 -2.68 14.30
C ALA A 258 13.25 -2.93 15.26
N SER A 259 14.23 -2.03 15.36
CA SER A 259 15.42 -2.21 16.18
C SER A 259 15.21 -1.74 17.63
N GLU A 260 15.93 -2.37 18.54
CA GLU A 260 16.01 -1.99 19.96
C GLU A 260 17.19 -1.04 20.21
N ASP A 261 17.22 -0.49 21.40
CA ASP A 261 18.31 0.41 21.85
C ASP A 261 19.66 -0.29 21.77
N GLY A 262 20.69 0.40 21.23
CA GLY A 262 22.03 -0.15 21.02
C GLY A 262 22.19 -1.06 19.82
N GLU A 263 21.13 -1.39 19.09
CA GLU A 263 21.24 -2.23 17.89
C GLU A 263 21.77 -1.45 16.68
N THR A 264 22.35 -2.20 15.73
CA THR A 264 22.99 -1.64 14.53
C THR A 264 22.06 -1.73 13.32
N VAL A 265 21.82 -0.58 12.68
CA VAL A 265 21.19 -0.49 11.35
C VAL A 265 22.30 -0.20 10.32
N THR A 266 22.41 -1.07 9.30
CA THR A 266 23.39 -0.92 8.22
C THR A 266 22.68 -0.44 6.96
N ILE A 267 23.16 0.63 6.35
CA ILE A 267 22.71 1.17 5.06
C ILE A 267 23.84 0.97 4.07
N GLY A 268 23.59 0.34 2.92
CA GLY A 268 24.66 0.03 2.00
C GLY A 268 24.25 0.07 0.53
N PHE A 269 25.30 0.10 -0.30
CA PHE A 269 25.22 0.01 -1.75
C PHE A 269 26.20 -1.07 -2.24
N LYS A 270 25.81 -1.76 -3.27
CA LYS A 270 26.69 -2.63 -4.05
C LYS A 270 26.22 -2.70 -5.50
N ARG A 271 27.13 -2.97 -6.42
CA ARG A 271 26.83 -3.31 -7.80
C ARG A 271 27.00 -4.80 -8.00
N ASP A 272 26.04 -5.47 -8.59
CA ASP A 272 26.09 -6.89 -8.87
C ASP A 272 25.34 -7.23 -10.16
N ASN A 273 25.98 -7.99 -11.06
CA ASN A 273 25.38 -8.44 -12.32
C ASN A 273 24.72 -7.35 -13.17
N GLY A 274 25.29 -6.14 -13.22
CA GLY A 274 24.75 -5.02 -13.99
C GLY A 274 23.54 -4.33 -13.33
N ALA A 275 23.33 -4.57 -12.05
CA ALA A 275 22.31 -3.90 -11.25
C ALA A 275 22.93 -3.13 -10.09
N ASP A 276 22.37 -1.98 -9.80
CA ASP A 276 22.66 -1.16 -8.64
C ASP A 276 21.73 -1.55 -7.48
N ILE A 277 22.31 -1.98 -6.36
CA ILE A 277 21.57 -2.55 -5.25
C ILE A 277 21.79 -1.70 -4.00
N PHE A 278 20.73 -0.99 -3.59
CA PHE A 278 20.66 -0.32 -2.30
C PHE A 278 20.04 -1.27 -1.28
N TYR A 279 20.60 -1.34 -0.08
CA TYR A 279 20.06 -2.24 0.95
C TYR A 279 20.13 -1.64 2.35
N VAL A 280 19.19 -2.06 3.19
CA VAL A 280 19.17 -1.72 4.62
C VAL A 280 18.99 -2.99 5.43
N LYS A 281 19.87 -3.18 6.43
CA LYS A 281 19.90 -4.34 7.31
C LYS A 281 19.65 -3.94 8.76
N ASN A 282 18.85 -4.74 9.46
CA ASN A 282 18.66 -4.68 10.91
C ASN A 282 18.65 -6.09 11.53
N PRO A 283 18.87 -6.26 12.85
CA PRO A 283 18.99 -7.59 13.47
C PRO A 283 17.66 -8.32 13.65
N LYS A 284 16.50 -7.65 13.60
CA LYS A 284 15.19 -8.29 13.82
C LYS A 284 14.77 -9.20 12.68
N VAL A 285 14.04 -10.26 13.03
CA VAL A 285 13.50 -11.24 12.09
C VAL A 285 12.02 -10.96 11.85
N ILE A 286 11.60 -11.03 10.59
CA ILE A 286 10.20 -10.90 10.18
C ILE A 286 9.51 -12.26 10.32
N SER A 287 8.35 -12.30 11.02
CA SER A 287 7.55 -13.52 11.17
C SER A 287 6.96 -13.99 9.83
N ASP A 288 6.68 -15.30 9.74
CA ASP A 288 6.15 -15.89 8.50
C ASP A 288 4.78 -15.31 8.09
N GLU A 289 3.94 -14.93 9.06
CA GLU A 289 2.66 -14.27 8.80
C GLU A 289 2.84 -12.92 8.08
N VAL A 290 3.85 -12.17 8.48
CA VAL A 290 4.15 -10.83 7.92
C VAL A 290 4.78 -10.95 6.54
N ARG A 291 5.63 -11.97 6.30
CA ARG A 291 6.35 -12.17 5.02
C ARG A 291 5.43 -12.16 3.81
N MET A 292 4.27 -12.82 3.88
CA MET A 292 3.33 -12.93 2.76
C MET A 292 2.56 -11.64 2.44
N SER A 293 2.63 -10.65 3.34
CA SER A 293 1.79 -9.46 3.25
C SER A 293 2.56 -8.15 3.29
N ILE A 294 3.87 -8.16 3.53
CA ILE A 294 4.68 -6.97 3.83
C ILE A 294 4.69 -5.92 2.70
N PHE A 295 4.58 -6.33 1.45
CA PHE A 295 4.48 -5.43 0.29
C PHE A 295 3.04 -5.19 -0.16
N LYS A 296 2.05 -5.78 0.53
CA LYS A 296 0.64 -5.48 0.24
C LYS A 296 0.31 -4.10 0.77
N ARG A 297 -0.53 -3.40 0.02
CA ARG A 297 -1.02 -2.09 0.39
C ARG A 297 -1.80 -2.15 1.71
N SER A 298 -1.62 -1.12 2.53
CA SER A 298 -2.28 -1.00 3.84
C SER A 298 -1.98 -2.13 4.83
N PHE A 299 -1.00 -3.00 4.53
CA PHE A 299 -0.55 -3.98 5.49
C PHE A 299 0.40 -3.33 6.51
N SER A 300 0.06 -3.40 7.77
CA SER A 300 0.91 -2.94 8.88
C SER A 300 0.67 -3.79 10.11
N THR A 301 1.74 -4.22 10.75
CA THR A 301 1.70 -4.84 12.08
C THR A 301 1.50 -3.82 13.22
N LYS A 302 1.47 -2.53 12.89
CA LYS A 302 1.52 -1.40 13.86
C LYS A 302 0.19 -0.63 13.96
N GLY A 303 -0.91 -1.14 13.40
CA GLY A 303 -2.25 -0.56 13.48
C GLY A 303 -2.79 0.03 12.18
N ILE A 304 -4.06 0.43 12.21
CA ILE A 304 -4.80 1.03 11.10
C ILE A 304 -4.16 2.38 10.78
N GLY A 305 -3.85 2.61 9.50
CA GLY A 305 -3.26 3.89 9.04
C GLY A 305 -1.76 3.83 8.77
N ARG A 306 -1.07 2.72 9.07
CA ARG A 306 0.34 2.49 8.74
C ARG A 306 0.44 1.38 7.69
N GLY A 307 1.48 1.37 6.84
CA GLY A 307 1.68 0.32 5.82
C GLY A 307 1.85 0.84 4.41
N LEU A 308 2.04 2.15 4.24
CA LEU A 308 2.32 2.75 2.94
C LEU A 308 3.81 2.69 2.57
N GLY A 309 4.71 2.57 3.54
CA GLY A 309 6.16 2.60 3.31
C GLY A 309 6.64 1.46 2.41
N THR A 310 6.29 0.22 2.71
CA THR A 310 6.68 -0.96 1.92
C THR A 310 5.99 -1.01 0.56
N TYR A 311 4.72 -0.62 0.51
CA TYR A 311 3.99 -0.46 -0.74
C TYR A 311 4.61 0.63 -1.63
N SER A 312 4.92 1.79 -1.07
CA SER A 312 5.60 2.89 -1.76
C SER A 312 6.96 2.46 -2.33
N MET A 313 7.78 1.75 -1.55
CA MET A 313 9.04 1.18 -2.02
C MET A 313 8.83 0.32 -3.26
N ARG A 314 7.85 -0.60 -3.23
CA ARG A 314 7.55 -1.49 -4.34
C ARG A 314 7.07 -0.73 -5.56
N LEU A 315 6.09 0.16 -5.41
CA LEU A 315 5.54 0.96 -6.51
C LEU A 315 6.62 1.78 -7.20
N LEU A 316 7.43 2.51 -6.43
CA LEU A 316 8.48 3.38 -6.96
C LEU A 316 9.60 2.58 -7.63
N THR A 317 10.05 1.48 -7.02
CA THR A 317 11.12 0.67 -7.59
C THR A 317 10.67 -0.06 -8.86
N GLU A 318 9.53 -0.77 -8.83
CA GLU A 318 9.12 -1.63 -9.93
C GLU A 318 8.56 -0.83 -11.11
N ARG A 319 7.72 0.19 -10.83
CA ARG A 319 7.03 0.93 -11.88
C ARG A 319 7.87 2.04 -12.48
N TYR A 320 8.62 2.77 -11.65
CA TYR A 320 9.35 3.96 -12.07
C TYR A 320 10.83 3.70 -12.33
N LEU A 321 11.53 3.01 -11.44
CA LEU A 321 12.94 2.67 -11.64
C LEU A 321 13.17 1.33 -12.35
N LYS A 322 12.11 0.67 -12.84
CA LYS A 322 12.16 -0.60 -13.60
C LYS A 322 12.97 -1.70 -12.93
N GLY A 323 13.08 -1.60 -11.61
CA GLY A 323 13.83 -2.51 -10.75
C GLY A 323 12.92 -3.49 -10.01
N LYS A 324 13.43 -4.03 -8.91
CA LYS A 324 12.67 -4.88 -7.99
C LYS A 324 13.01 -4.56 -6.53
N VAL A 325 12.03 -4.72 -5.64
CA VAL A 325 12.23 -4.64 -4.20
C VAL A 325 11.90 -5.98 -3.57
N TYR A 326 12.78 -6.44 -2.69
CA TYR A 326 12.63 -7.71 -1.98
C TYR A 326 13.34 -7.66 -0.63
N PHE A 327 13.17 -8.68 0.17
CA PHE A 327 13.87 -8.80 1.45
C PHE A 327 14.30 -10.25 1.71
N THR A 328 15.31 -10.38 2.56
CA THR A 328 15.69 -11.65 3.20
C THR A 328 15.59 -11.49 4.70
N SER A 329 15.11 -12.52 5.39
CA SER A 329 15.00 -12.50 6.85
C SER A 329 15.20 -13.89 7.40
N GLY A 330 15.97 -14.04 8.48
CA GLY A 330 16.26 -15.33 9.09
C GLY A 330 16.94 -15.19 10.44
N GLU A 331 16.83 -16.25 11.27
CA GLU A 331 17.46 -16.31 12.57
C GLU A 331 18.97 -16.12 12.47
N GLY A 332 19.56 -15.34 13.35
CA GLY A 332 20.97 -15.01 13.39
C GLY A 332 21.47 -14.10 12.26
N LYS A 333 20.66 -13.88 11.21
CA LYS A 333 21.01 -13.01 10.06
C LYS A 333 20.29 -11.67 10.12
N GLY A 334 19.16 -11.60 10.83
CA GLY A 334 18.28 -10.43 10.84
C GLY A 334 17.48 -10.28 9.54
N THR A 335 17.05 -9.06 9.24
CA THR A 335 16.33 -8.71 8.02
C THR A 335 17.15 -7.75 7.17
N VAL A 336 17.14 -7.98 5.86
CA VAL A 336 17.75 -7.08 4.87
C VAL A 336 16.71 -6.78 3.79
N PHE A 337 16.38 -5.51 3.62
CA PHE A 337 15.61 -5.03 2.47
C PHE A 337 16.54 -4.62 1.36
N TYR A 338 16.16 -4.90 0.13
CA TYR A 338 16.92 -4.58 -1.08
C TYR A 338 16.04 -3.81 -2.06
N ALA A 339 16.59 -2.77 -2.64
CA ALA A 339 16.07 -2.11 -3.85
C ALA A 339 17.13 -2.27 -4.93
N GLU A 340 16.83 -3.08 -5.93
CA GLU A 340 17.68 -3.40 -7.06
C GLU A 340 17.15 -2.67 -8.28
N ILE A 341 17.97 -1.83 -8.90
CA ILE A 341 17.65 -1.06 -10.10
C ILE A 341 18.65 -1.39 -11.21
N PRO A 342 18.25 -1.38 -12.49
CA PRO A 342 19.18 -1.57 -13.60
C PRO A 342 20.26 -0.48 -13.58
N ALA A 343 21.53 -0.82 -13.79
CA ALA A 343 22.63 0.16 -13.84
C ALA A 343 22.54 1.10 -15.05
N ASN A 344 21.78 0.70 -16.08
CA ASN A 344 21.47 1.50 -17.27
C ASN A 344 19.95 1.64 -17.36
N LEU A 345 19.40 2.63 -16.69
CA LEU A 345 17.99 3.02 -16.77
C LEU A 345 17.71 3.86 -18.00
#